data_7a164169b5bbc6173b49faa394caf4a0
#
_entry.id   7a164169b5bbc6173b49faa394caf4a0
#
_cell.length_a   1.000
_cell.length_b   1.000
_cell.length_c   1.000
_cell.angle_alpha   90.00
_cell.angle_beta   90.00
_cell.angle_gamma   90.00
#
_symmetry.space_group_name_H-M   'P 1'
#
loop_
_entity.id
_entity.type
_entity.pdbx_description
1 polymer ?
#
loop_
_entity_poly.entity_id
_entity_poly.type
_entity_poly.pdbx_seq_one_letter_code
_entity_poly.pdbx_strand_id
1 'polypeptide(L)'
;EHILVKKQLLFLILLPLFYCISFSQAESDQKNNPPNTGARYVSGENGIIRMYVNIWGHVGNPGRILVDEGIDMATLLSLTGGPNKGANMKNVRIYHEYPDKNGNIVHILDLTEFLKTGDRSNFISIQPNDTFIFRQTTFSYLLQEIGTINTLMSLINIYLNLNNLLSSSG
;
A
#
# COMPACT_ATOMS: atom_id res chain seq x y z
N GLU A 1 42.88 -28.00 -5.26
CA GLU A 1 41.62 -28.66 -4.79
C GLU A 1 40.87 -27.83 -3.78
N HIS A 2 41.52 -27.17 -2.81
CA HIS A 2 40.86 -26.33 -1.80
C HIS A 2 40.07 -25.14 -2.34
N ILE A 3 40.48 -24.56 -3.48
CA ILE A 3 39.81 -23.39 -4.08
C ILE A 3 38.49 -23.79 -4.78
N LEU A 4 38.44 -24.98 -5.35
CA LEU A 4 37.26 -25.53 -6.02
C LEU A 4 36.14 -25.87 -4.99
N VAL A 5 36.53 -26.45 -3.86
CA VAL A 5 35.59 -26.78 -2.77
C VAL A 5 35.00 -25.51 -2.15
N LYS A 6 35.81 -24.44 -1.97
CA LYS A 6 35.31 -23.14 -1.46
C LYS A 6 34.31 -22.48 -2.42
N LYS A 7 34.51 -22.57 -3.73
CA LYS A 7 33.57 -22.07 -4.75
C LYS A 7 32.25 -22.85 -4.74
N GLN A 8 32.32 -24.17 -4.60
CA GLN A 8 31.10 -24.99 -4.52
C GLN A 8 30.29 -24.73 -3.26
N LEU A 9 30.96 -24.53 -2.11
CA LEU A 9 30.28 -24.21 -0.84
C LEU A 9 29.57 -22.85 -0.90
N LEU A 10 30.17 -21.86 -1.55
CA LEU A 10 29.58 -20.54 -1.76
C LEU A 10 28.32 -20.60 -2.64
N PHE A 11 28.35 -21.45 -3.67
CA PHE A 11 27.21 -21.65 -4.57
C PHE A 11 26.04 -22.34 -3.87
N LEU A 12 26.32 -23.25 -2.94
CA LEU A 12 25.33 -24.00 -2.18
C LEU A 12 24.59 -23.13 -1.13
N ILE A 13 25.27 -22.09 -0.63
CA ILE A 13 24.66 -21.12 0.34
C ILE A 13 23.85 -20.04 -0.39
N LEU A 14 24.25 -19.65 -1.60
CA LEU A 14 23.54 -18.63 -2.38
C LEU A 14 22.28 -19.18 -3.09
N LEU A 15 22.25 -20.45 -3.42
CA LEU A 15 21.14 -21.08 -4.14
C LEU A 15 19.78 -21.02 -3.37
N PRO A 16 19.71 -21.30 -2.07
CA PRO A 16 18.45 -21.21 -1.32
C PRO A 16 17.97 -19.77 -1.09
N LEU A 17 18.90 -18.78 -1.10
CA LEU A 17 18.50 -17.37 -1.00
C LEU A 17 17.75 -16.89 -2.26
N PHE A 18 18.15 -17.38 -3.42
CA PHE A 18 17.44 -17.07 -4.68
C PHE A 18 16.08 -17.76 -4.78
N TYR A 19 15.94 -18.94 -4.15
CA TYR A 19 14.68 -19.70 -4.15
C TYR A 19 13.61 -19.06 -3.25
N CYS A 20 13.99 -18.40 -2.15
CA CYS A 20 13.05 -17.69 -1.28
C CYS A 20 12.44 -16.43 -1.91
N ILE A 21 13.12 -15.81 -2.86
CA ILE A 21 12.61 -14.59 -3.53
C ILE A 21 11.52 -14.91 -4.55
N SER A 22 11.52 -16.13 -5.11
CA SER A 22 10.60 -16.53 -6.17
C SER A 22 9.23 -17.06 -5.68
N PHE A 23 9.02 -17.24 -4.36
CA PHE A 23 7.82 -17.89 -3.84
C PHE A 23 6.82 -16.93 -3.16
N SER A 24 6.99 -15.61 -3.33
CA SER A 24 6.02 -14.62 -2.82
C SER A 24 5.16 -14.02 -3.93
N GLN A 25 4.70 -14.84 -4.86
CA GLN A 25 3.50 -14.50 -5.63
C GLN A 25 2.34 -15.25 -4.97
N ALA A 26 1.81 -14.62 -3.92
CA ALA A 26 0.50 -14.98 -3.41
C ALA A 26 -0.50 -14.74 -4.55
N GLU A 27 -1.08 -15.82 -4.99
CA GLU A 27 -2.25 -15.85 -5.84
C GLU A 27 -3.34 -15.02 -5.16
N SER A 28 -3.52 -13.78 -5.58
CA SER A 28 -4.63 -12.97 -5.13
C SER A 28 -5.88 -13.57 -5.76
N ASP A 29 -6.69 -14.20 -4.91
CA ASP A 29 -8.05 -14.62 -5.24
C ASP A 29 -8.79 -13.48 -5.96
N GLN A 30 -8.90 -13.62 -7.27
CA GLN A 30 -9.70 -12.78 -8.16
C GLN A 30 -11.19 -13.10 -7.96
N LYS A 31 -11.67 -12.95 -6.75
CA LYS A 31 -13.10 -13.05 -6.46
C LYS A 31 -13.61 -11.66 -6.10
N ASN A 32 -14.23 -11.02 -7.04
CA ASN A 32 -14.98 -9.75 -7.03
C ASN A 32 -14.35 -8.64 -7.87
N ASN A 33 -14.00 -8.91 -9.12
CA ASN A 33 -13.95 -7.82 -10.09
C ASN A 33 -15.41 -7.39 -10.35
N PRO A 34 -15.83 -6.20 -9.89
CA PRO A 34 -17.12 -5.68 -10.28
C PRO A 34 -17.15 -5.55 -11.80
N PRO A 35 -18.28 -5.82 -12.45
CA PRO A 35 -18.38 -5.67 -13.90
C PRO A 35 -17.91 -4.26 -14.27
N ASN A 36 -17.12 -4.17 -15.33
CA ASN A 36 -16.55 -2.92 -15.84
C ASN A 36 -17.65 -2.09 -16.54
N THR A 37 -18.74 -1.88 -15.81
CA THR A 37 -19.87 -1.07 -16.25
C THR A 37 -19.62 0.35 -15.78
N GLY A 38 -19.69 1.33 -16.67
CA GLY A 38 -19.68 2.74 -16.35
C GLY A 38 -20.91 3.23 -15.56
N ALA A 39 -21.61 2.31 -14.90
CA ALA A 39 -22.72 2.60 -14.02
C ALA A 39 -22.19 3.36 -12.78
N ARG A 40 -22.69 4.58 -12.59
CA ARG A 40 -22.34 5.42 -11.43
C ARG A 40 -23.01 4.92 -10.15
N TYR A 41 -24.24 4.44 -10.28
CA TYR A 41 -25.06 3.97 -9.17
C TYR A 41 -25.54 2.56 -9.44
N VAL A 42 -25.64 1.77 -8.39
CA VAL A 42 -26.16 0.41 -8.39
C VAL A 42 -27.27 0.33 -7.36
N SER A 43 -28.45 -0.11 -7.77
CA SER A 43 -29.54 -0.37 -6.81
C SER A 43 -29.23 -1.64 -6.03
N GLY A 44 -29.18 -1.53 -4.71
CA GLY A 44 -29.10 -2.68 -3.81
C GLY A 44 -30.46 -3.36 -3.63
N GLU A 45 -30.45 -4.60 -3.11
CA GLU A 45 -31.66 -5.42 -2.92
C GLU A 45 -32.74 -4.78 -2.02
N ASN A 46 -32.34 -3.84 -1.16
CA ASN A 46 -33.24 -3.15 -0.21
C ASN A 46 -33.60 -1.72 -0.64
N GLY A 47 -33.41 -1.36 -1.91
CA GLY A 47 -33.62 0.01 -2.41
C GLY A 47 -32.51 0.99 -1.98
N ILE A 48 -31.44 0.51 -1.34
CA ILE A 48 -30.28 1.32 -1.00
C ILE A 48 -29.49 1.62 -2.28
N ILE A 49 -29.25 2.89 -2.53
CA ILE A 49 -28.42 3.31 -3.65
C ILE A 49 -26.96 3.14 -3.26
N ARG A 50 -26.20 2.47 -4.12
CA ARG A 50 -24.76 2.23 -3.96
C ARG A 50 -23.98 2.85 -5.10
N MET A 51 -22.73 3.19 -4.82
CA MET A 51 -21.83 3.78 -5.80
C MET A 51 -20.45 3.17 -5.71
N TYR A 52 -19.72 3.15 -6.81
CA TYR A 52 -18.33 2.76 -6.82
C TYR A 52 -17.44 3.95 -6.51
N VAL A 53 -16.39 3.68 -5.71
CA VAL A 53 -15.29 4.60 -5.45
C VAL A 53 -13.96 3.87 -5.62
N ASN A 54 -12.91 4.59 -5.97
CA ASN A 54 -11.57 4.04 -6.16
C ASN A 54 -10.67 4.49 -5.02
N ILE A 55 -9.98 3.56 -4.40
CA ILE A 55 -9.06 3.83 -3.29
C ILE A 55 -7.67 3.38 -3.69
N TRP A 56 -6.71 4.29 -3.73
CA TRP A 56 -5.35 4.02 -4.15
C TRP A 56 -4.34 4.42 -3.09
N GLY A 57 -3.25 3.67 -3.03
CA GLY A 57 -2.09 3.99 -2.20
C GLY A 57 -2.07 3.30 -0.85
N HIS A 58 -1.69 4.05 0.20
CA HIS A 58 -1.23 3.49 1.47
C HIS A 58 -2.36 3.21 2.46
N VAL A 59 -3.26 2.31 2.10
CA VAL A 59 -4.38 1.80 2.92
C VAL A 59 -4.33 0.27 2.98
N GLY A 60 -5.08 -0.33 3.89
CA GLY A 60 -5.11 -1.78 4.09
C GLY A 60 -5.52 -2.55 2.83
N ASN A 61 -6.63 -2.15 2.19
CA ASN A 61 -7.19 -2.80 1.01
C ASN A 61 -7.47 -1.75 -0.09
N PRO A 62 -6.47 -1.38 -0.91
CA PRO A 62 -6.69 -0.51 -2.05
C PRO A 62 -7.48 -1.23 -3.14
N GLY A 63 -8.25 -0.50 -3.92
CA GLY A 63 -9.03 -1.05 -5.01
C GLY A 63 -10.28 -0.25 -5.32
N ARG A 64 -11.11 -0.77 -6.21
CA ARG A 64 -12.45 -0.26 -6.48
C ARG A 64 -13.44 -0.95 -5.57
N ILE A 65 -14.16 -0.19 -4.76
CA ILE A 65 -15.12 -0.70 -3.79
C ILE A 65 -16.52 -0.15 -4.04
N LEU A 66 -17.52 -0.94 -3.69
CA LEU A 66 -18.92 -0.55 -3.73
C LEU A 66 -19.34 -0.10 -2.33
N VAL A 67 -19.85 1.12 -2.23
CA VAL A 67 -20.27 1.76 -0.97
C VAL A 67 -21.68 2.31 -1.08
N ASP A 68 -22.34 2.50 0.05
CA ASP A 68 -23.64 3.13 0.09
C ASP A 68 -23.53 4.63 -0.20
N GLU A 69 -24.50 5.22 -0.88
CA GLU A 69 -24.57 6.66 -1.09
C GLU A 69 -24.67 7.39 0.26
N GLY A 70 -23.96 8.51 0.39
CA GLY A 70 -23.92 9.29 1.62
C GLY A 70 -22.96 8.80 2.68
N ILE A 71 -22.15 7.78 2.38
CA ILE A 71 -21.07 7.33 3.27
C ILE A 71 -20.09 8.48 3.57
N ASP A 72 -19.58 8.54 4.79
CA ASP A 72 -18.56 9.50 5.17
C ASP A 72 -17.13 8.93 5.01
N MET A 73 -16.13 9.81 5.10
CA MET A 73 -14.72 9.46 4.94
C MET A 73 -14.23 8.47 6.01
N ALA A 74 -14.73 8.53 7.24
CA ALA A 74 -14.32 7.64 8.31
C ALA A 74 -14.81 6.21 8.06
N THR A 75 -16.04 6.07 7.61
CA THR A 75 -16.62 4.78 7.22
C THR A 75 -15.91 4.23 5.98
N LEU A 76 -15.63 5.09 4.98
CA LEU A 76 -14.86 4.69 3.80
C LEU A 76 -13.49 4.14 4.18
N LEU A 77 -12.74 4.84 5.04
CA LEU A 77 -11.46 4.36 5.55
C LEU A 77 -11.58 3.02 6.29
N SER A 78 -12.62 2.85 7.08
CA SER A 78 -12.85 1.59 7.81
C SER A 78 -13.09 0.42 6.87
N LEU A 79 -13.84 0.63 5.79
CA LEU A 79 -14.08 -0.40 4.76
C LEU A 79 -12.79 -0.79 4.02
N THR A 80 -11.84 0.12 3.90
CA THR A 80 -10.53 -0.15 3.26
C THR A 80 -9.48 -0.69 4.22
N GLY A 81 -9.86 -1.07 5.43
CA GLY A 81 -8.92 -1.58 6.44
C GLY A 81 -8.06 -0.50 7.11
N GLY A 82 -8.43 0.78 6.93
CA GLY A 82 -7.74 1.92 7.52
C GLY A 82 -6.43 2.31 6.83
N PRO A 83 -5.79 3.39 7.32
CA PRO A 83 -4.51 3.83 6.78
C PRO A 83 -3.36 2.92 7.23
N ASN A 84 -2.49 2.55 6.31
CA ASN A 84 -1.27 1.81 6.62
C ASN A 84 -0.25 2.69 7.37
N LYS A 85 0.66 2.05 8.10
CA LYS A 85 1.75 2.74 8.81
C LYS A 85 2.55 3.59 7.83
N GLY A 86 2.62 4.89 8.10
CA GLY A 86 3.30 5.86 7.24
C GLY A 86 2.42 6.50 6.15
N ALA A 87 1.12 6.24 6.13
CA ALA A 87 0.19 6.97 5.29
C ALA A 87 0.19 8.47 5.63
N ASN A 88 0.19 9.31 4.62
CA ASN A 88 0.12 10.77 4.79
C ASN A 88 -1.33 11.22 4.92
N MET A 89 -1.84 11.22 6.13
CA MET A 89 -3.21 11.63 6.43
C MET A 89 -3.43 13.14 6.34
N LYS A 90 -2.35 13.93 6.28
CA LYS A 90 -2.42 15.39 6.10
C LYS A 90 -2.69 15.81 4.66
N ASN A 91 -2.45 14.92 3.69
CA ASN A 91 -2.55 15.23 2.27
C ASN A 91 -3.21 14.07 1.52
N VAL A 92 -4.47 13.80 1.87
CA VAL A 92 -5.30 12.84 1.14
C VAL A 92 -5.89 13.57 -0.07
N ARG A 93 -5.64 13.06 -1.27
CA ARG A 93 -6.17 13.65 -2.49
C ARG A 93 -7.42 12.96 -2.94
N ILE A 94 -8.43 13.75 -3.30
CA ILE A 94 -9.70 13.26 -3.82
C ILE A 94 -9.85 13.84 -5.23
N TYR A 95 -10.05 12.97 -6.20
CA TYR A 95 -10.31 13.34 -7.58
C TYR A 95 -11.74 12.98 -7.90
N HIS A 96 -12.56 13.99 -8.17
CA HIS A 96 -13.93 13.81 -8.64
C HIS A 96 -13.94 13.47 -10.14
N GLU A 97 -14.85 12.63 -10.56
CA GLU A 97 -15.07 12.35 -11.99
C GLU A 97 -15.59 13.60 -12.73
N TYR A 98 -16.39 14.40 -12.05
CA TYR A 98 -16.94 15.67 -12.57
C TYR A 98 -16.68 16.79 -11.57
N PRO A 99 -16.57 18.04 -12.06
CA PRO A 99 -16.40 19.18 -11.18
C PRO A 99 -17.53 19.26 -10.13
N ASP A 100 -17.17 19.66 -8.93
CA ASP A 100 -18.10 19.98 -7.88
C ASP A 100 -18.88 21.28 -8.21
N LYS A 101 -19.78 21.71 -7.28
CA LYS A 101 -20.58 22.94 -7.43
C LYS A 101 -19.70 24.21 -7.61
N ASN A 102 -18.45 24.15 -7.19
CA ASN A 102 -17.48 25.24 -7.28
C ASN A 102 -16.55 25.12 -8.50
N GLY A 103 -16.74 24.09 -9.32
CA GLY A 103 -15.89 23.80 -10.49
C GLY A 103 -14.60 23.07 -10.18
N ASN A 104 -14.39 22.58 -8.96
CA ASN A 104 -13.18 21.86 -8.56
C ASN A 104 -13.31 20.38 -8.87
N ILE A 105 -12.25 19.82 -9.44
CA ILE A 105 -12.11 18.37 -9.68
C ILE A 105 -11.23 17.71 -8.61
N VAL A 106 -10.33 18.49 -8.00
CA VAL A 106 -9.34 17.97 -7.05
C VAL A 106 -9.51 18.66 -5.70
N HIS A 107 -9.61 17.84 -4.67
CA HIS A 107 -9.62 18.29 -3.28
C HIS A 107 -8.45 17.68 -2.51
N ILE A 108 -7.91 18.43 -1.56
CA ILE A 108 -6.90 17.97 -0.61
C ILE A 108 -7.53 18.00 0.77
N LEU A 109 -7.60 16.83 1.40
CA LEU A 109 -8.21 16.67 2.72
C LEU A 109 -7.14 16.38 3.76
N ASP A 110 -7.16 17.14 4.86
CA ASP A 110 -6.37 16.86 6.06
C ASP A 110 -7.24 16.09 7.05
N LEU A 111 -6.91 14.83 7.28
CA LEU A 111 -7.60 13.95 8.24
C LEU A 111 -6.93 13.92 9.61
N THR A 112 -5.84 14.68 9.82
CA THR A 112 -5.11 14.65 11.10
C THR A 112 -5.94 15.22 12.25
N GLU A 113 -6.76 16.23 11.99
CA GLU A 113 -7.67 16.80 12.99
C GLU A 113 -8.74 15.78 13.40
N PHE A 114 -9.39 15.14 12.43
CA PHE A 114 -10.32 14.06 12.69
C PHE A 114 -9.69 12.92 13.53
N LEU A 115 -8.47 12.51 13.21
CA LEU A 115 -7.79 11.44 13.96
C LEU A 115 -7.47 11.81 15.41
N LYS A 116 -7.35 13.11 15.73
CA LYS A 116 -7.06 13.60 17.08
C LYS A 116 -8.32 13.88 17.89
N THR A 117 -9.31 14.50 17.27
CA THR A 117 -10.46 15.10 17.95
C THR A 117 -11.79 14.44 17.60
N GLY A 118 -11.83 13.67 16.49
CA GLY A 118 -13.07 13.14 15.94
C GLY A 118 -13.87 14.17 15.12
N ASP A 119 -13.32 15.37 14.90
CA ASP A 119 -14.00 16.43 14.15
C ASP A 119 -14.12 16.05 12.65
N ARG A 120 -15.35 16.11 12.14
CA ARG A 120 -15.71 15.78 10.76
C ARG A 120 -16.08 17.00 9.91
N SER A 121 -15.91 18.21 10.44
CA SER A 121 -16.33 19.45 9.78
C SER A 121 -15.69 19.66 8.40
N ASN A 122 -14.49 19.12 8.22
CA ASN A 122 -13.72 19.20 6.97
C ASN A 122 -14.02 18.06 5.98
N PHE A 123 -14.94 17.15 6.30
CA PHE A 123 -15.26 16.05 5.41
C PHE A 123 -15.96 16.55 4.15
N ILE A 124 -15.55 16.00 3.03
CA ILE A 124 -16.12 16.31 1.72
C ILE A 124 -17.12 15.22 1.36
N SER A 125 -18.22 15.60 0.70
CA SER A 125 -19.19 14.65 0.18
C SER A 125 -18.54 13.76 -0.88
N ILE A 126 -18.65 12.46 -0.68
CA ILE A 126 -18.11 11.44 -1.59
C ILE A 126 -19.09 11.28 -2.75
N GLN A 127 -18.57 11.30 -3.97
CA GLN A 127 -19.32 11.17 -5.20
C GLN A 127 -18.99 9.84 -5.92
N PRO A 128 -19.90 9.37 -6.81
CA PRO A 128 -19.62 8.17 -7.61
C PRO A 128 -18.36 8.32 -8.45
N ASN A 129 -17.57 7.25 -8.51
CA ASN A 129 -16.30 7.15 -9.22
C ASN A 129 -15.18 8.07 -8.70
N ASP A 130 -15.37 8.70 -7.53
CA ASP A 130 -14.28 9.43 -6.88
C ASP A 130 -13.07 8.54 -6.68
N THR A 131 -11.89 9.13 -6.85
CA THR A 131 -10.62 8.46 -6.62
C THR A 131 -9.89 9.10 -5.46
N PHE A 132 -9.70 8.32 -4.40
CA PHE A 132 -8.99 8.71 -3.19
C PHE A 132 -7.55 8.21 -3.27
N ILE A 133 -6.56 9.09 -3.10
CA ILE A 133 -5.15 8.74 -3.13
C ILE A 133 -4.52 9.00 -1.76
N PHE A 134 -4.15 7.91 -1.10
CA PHE A 134 -3.43 7.91 0.17
C PHE A 134 -1.94 7.72 -0.10
N ARG A 135 -1.18 8.79 -0.04
CA ARG A 135 0.27 8.76 -0.29
C ARG A 135 1.03 8.29 0.96
N GLN A 136 2.19 7.72 0.77
CA GLN A 136 3.14 7.47 1.85
C GLN A 136 3.87 8.78 2.21
N THR A 137 4.21 8.97 3.48
CA THR A 137 5.08 10.09 3.89
C THR A 137 6.49 9.86 3.39
N THR A 138 7.18 10.92 2.97
CA THR A 138 8.57 10.84 2.49
C THR A 138 9.51 10.23 3.53
N PHE A 139 9.29 10.55 4.80
CA PHE A 139 10.08 10.00 5.91
C PHE A 139 9.90 8.49 6.07
N SER A 140 8.68 8.00 5.97
CA SER A 140 8.37 6.56 6.05
C SER A 140 8.98 5.79 4.88
N TYR A 141 8.93 6.35 3.67
CA TYR A 141 9.58 5.79 2.50
C TYR A 141 11.10 5.69 2.71
N LEU A 142 11.74 6.77 3.19
CA LEU A 142 13.17 6.80 3.46
C LEU A 142 13.59 5.77 4.51
N LEU A 143 12.82 5.61 5.59
CA LEU A 143 13.09 4.61 6.63
C LEU A 143 13.02 3.18 6.09
N GLN A 144 12.13 2.91 5.16
CA GLN A 144 12.02 1.61 4.51
C GLN A 144 13.27 1.31 3.68
N GLU A 145 13.76 2.30 2.93
CA GLU A 145 14.99 2.17 2.14
C GLU A 145 16.23 1.95 3.03
N ILE A 146 16.35 2.66 4.16
CA ILE A 146 17.45 2.47 5.12
C ILE A 146 17.43 1.04 5.70
N GLY A 147 16.26 0.48 5.98
CA GLY A 147 16.11 -0.91 6.43
C GLY A 147 16.70 -1.90 5.42
N THR A 148 16.44 -1.70 4.14
CA THR A 148 16.98 -2.52 3.05
C THR A 148 18.52 -2.41 2.97
N ILE A 149 19.06 -1.20 3.06
CA ILE A 149 20.51 -0.95 3.06
C ILE A 149 21.18 -1.64 4.24
N ASN A 150 20.62 -1.55 5.44
CA ASN A 150 21.17 -2.21 6.64
C ASN A 150 21.21 -3.74 6.47
N THR A 151 20.22 -4.33 5.84
CA THR A 151 20.20 -5.78 5.54
C THR A 151 21.34 -6.15 4.60
N LEU A 152 21.56 -5.38 3.54
CA LEU A 152 22.68 -5.59 2.61
C LEU A 152 24.05 -5.44 3.30
N MET A 153 24.21 -4.42 4.14
CA MET A 153 25.44 -4.22 4.91
C MET A 153 25.71 -5.37 5.88
N SER A 154 24.67 -5.92 6.50
CA SER A 154 24.79 -7.09 7.38
C SER A 154 25.25 -8.33 6.62
N LEU A 155 24.74 -8.56 5.41
CA LEU A 155 25.20 -9.68 4.55
C LEU A 155 26.66 -9.52 4.13
N ILE A 156 27.09 -8.31 3.78
CA ILE A 156 28.48 -8.00 3.45
C ILE A 156 29.39 -8.28 4.66
N ASN A 157 29.00 -7.84 5.86
CA ASN A 157 29.77 -8.09 7.07
C ASN A 157 29.89 -9.58 7.40
N ILE A 158 28.82 -10.36 7.24
CA ILE A 158 28.83 -11.81 7.42
C ILE A 158 29.82 -12.45 6.42
N TYR A 159 29.75 -12.06 5.16
CA TYR A 159 30.67 -12.55 4.13
C TYR A 159 32.14 -12.27 4.46
N LEU A 160 32.46 -11.03 4.86
CA LEU A 160 33.81 -10.63 5.22
C LEU A 160 34.33 -11.40 6.46
N ASN A 161 33.50 -11.60 7.47
CA ASN A 161 33.86 -12.37 8.66
C ASN A 161 34.13 -13.84 8.30
N LEU A 162 33.31 -14.47 7.48
CA LEU A 162 33.53 -15.83 7.01
C LEU A 162 34.84 -15.95 6.22
N ASN A 163 35.11 -14.99 5.35
CA ASN A 163 36.36 -14.98 4.56
C ASN A 163 37.59 -14.85 5.46
N ASN A 164 37.55 -13.99 6.49
CA ASN A 164 38.63 -13.84 7.45
C ASN A 164 38.86 -15.12 8.26
N LEU A 165 37.79 -15.78 8.73
CA LEU A 165 37.89 -17.05 9.46
C LEU A 165 38.53 -18.15 8.60
N LEU A 166 38.14 -18.23 7.34
CA LEU A 166 38.69 -19.23 6.41
C LEU A 166 40.15 -18.96 6.02
N SER A 167 40.57 -17.69 6.01
CA SER A 167 41.95 -17.31 5.72
C SER A 167 42.89 -17.46 6.94
N SER A 168 42.34 -17.41 8.17
CA SER A 168 43.13 -17.61 9.40
C SER A 168 43.35 -19.09 9.79
N SER A 169 42.60 -19.99 9.16
CA SER A 169 42.68 -21.44 9.42
C SER A 169 43.54 -22.23 8.41
N GLY A 170 44.21 -21.56 7.51
CA GLY A 170 45.14 -22.14 6.53
C GLY A 170 46.53 -21.57 6.64
#